data_eff908bf60c19622cef1a34db1cf589c
#
_entry.id   eff908bf60c19622cef1a34db1cf589c
#
_cell.length_a   1.000
_cell.length_b   1.000
_cell.length_c   1.000
_cell.angle_alpha   90.00
_cell.angle_beta   90.00
_cell.angle_gamma   90.00
#
_symmetry.space_group_name_H-M   'P 1'
#
loop_
_entity.id
_entity.type
_entity.pdbx_description
1 polymer ?
#
loop_
_entity_poly.entity_id
_entity_poly.type
_entity_poly.pdbx_seq_one_letter_code
_entity_poly.pdbx_strand_id
1 'polypeptide(L)'
;MSHRATRSLHVLACAPVVVLMTASLAPSSHALAAAATAAPATRPAAYVVAVDPGHGGTPDNSHPDQLFDPGSVAQNGLLEKDYALDTARRTRGLLERDGVRVVMTRDRDQYLDIGPRMETAIAAHAQLFVSIHGNSWTDPGAAGSVVLYPNEDSHPFADRMAAALERRLKPYAVTDDGVILRDNLWVHAVMPAVTIEPMYLSNPREADLLQRPEVRDSIAAAVRDAIEAQDPAVLTRKHELQAWDAAHPPGAEPAAGHGGSPLAATLGVPHGRLLVLAAVLAVLWLQRRRLRPATLAAARAVLVPLVGLHPLRRVEESLFRRRRRQARRRRLLERSRKVPHRRSVYDELWF
;
A
#
# COMPACT_ATOMS: atom_id res chain seq x y z
N MET A 1 85.31 9.87 7.49
CA MET A 1 85.41 10.52 8.82
C MET A 1 84.08 10.41 9.53
N SER A 2 84.14 9.93 10.74
CA SER A 2 83.20 9.93 11.84
C SER A 2 82.13 8.79 11.84
N HIS A 3 82.53 7.83 12.68
CA HIS A 3 81.71 6.78 13.29
C HIS A 3 80.63 7.37 14.20
N ARG A 4 79.44 6.73 14.26
CA ARG A 4 78.81 6.53 15.57
C ARG A 4 77.96 5.22 15.55
N ALA A 5 78.28 4.42 16.55
CA ALA A 5 77.72 3.14 16.90
C ALA A 5 76.32 3.27 17.46
N THR A 6 75.43 2.35 17.13
CA THR A 6 74.14 2.14 17.79
C THR A 6 74.13 0.79 18.50
N ARG A 7 73.84 0.84 19.77
CA ARG A 7 73.77 -0.30 20.71
C ARG A 7 72.44 -1.07 20.44
N SER A 8 72.60 -2.36 20.34
CA SER A 8 71.46 -3.31 20.36
C SER A 8 71.04 -3.53 21.81
N LEU A 9 69.70 -3.34 22.04
CA LEU A 9 69.02 -3.84 23.22
C LEU A 9 68.31 -5.11 22.89
N HIS A 10 68.75 -6.21 23.51
CA HIS A 10 68.00 -7.48 23.46
C HIS A 10 66.90 -7.44 24.53
N VAL A 11 65.66 -7.47 24.12
CA VAL A 11 64.51 -7.71 24.99
C VAL A 11 64.13 -9.18 24.84
N LEU A 12 64.31 -9.94 25.91
CA LEU A 12 63.74 -11.31 26.03
C LEU A 12 62.21 -11.20 26.12
N ALA A 13 61.54 -11.72 25.14
CA ALA A 13 60.10 -11.92 25.18
C ALA A 13 59.78 -13.36 25.64
N CYS A 14 59.27 -13.49 26.86
CA CYS A 14 58.63 -14.72 27.34
C CYS A 14 57.31 -14.91 26.61
N ALA A 15 57.18 -15.93 25.80
CA ALA A 15 55.90 -16.33 25.21
C ALA A 15 55.15 -17.27 26.17
N PRO A 16 53.87 -17.01 26.46
CA PRO A 16 53.03 -18.00 27.12
C PRO A 16 52.60 -19.09 26.10
N VAL A 17 52.86 -20.34 26.43
CA VAL A 17 52.33 -21.49 25.74
C VAL A 17 50.85 -21.58 26.03
N VAL A 18 50.04 -21.27 25.02
CA VAL A 18 48.59 -21.54 25.05
C VAL A 18 48.37 -22.93 24.47
N VAL A 19 48.03 -23.86 25.36
CA VAL A 19 47.57 -25.19 24.96
C VAL A 19 46.16 -25.08 24.40
N LEU A 20 46.01 -25.13 23.08
CA LEU A 20 44.72 -25.26 22.41
C LEU A 20 44.24 -26.69 22.58
N MET A 21 43.30 -26.92 23.51
CA MET A 21 42.48 -28.14 23.46
C MET A 21 41.45 -27.98 22.33
N THR A 22 41.70 -28.60 21.20
CA THR A 22 40.71 -28.78 20.12
C THR A 22 39.71 -29.84 20.54
N ALA A 23 38.63 -29.44 21.14
CA ALA A 23 37.43 -30.27 21.25
C ALA A 23 36.81 -30.36 19.89
N SER A 24 36.93 -31.54 19.24
CA SER A 24 36.19 -31.89 18.02
C SER A 24 34.70 -31.97 18.37
N LEU A 25 33.97 -30.88 18.17
CA LEU A 25 32.52 -30.90 18.10
C LEU A 25 32.14 -31.39 16.69
N ALA A 26 31.84 -32.70 16.58
CA ALA A 26 31.11 -33.19 15.44
C ALA A 26 29.78 -32.44 15.32
N PRO A 27 29.38 -31.92 14.16
CA PRO A 27 28.07 -31.29 14.02
C PRO A 27 27.02 -32.40 14.16
N SER A 28 26.25 -32.36 15.23
CA SER A 28 25.05 -33.19 15.40
C SER A 28 24.06 -32.81 14.28
N SER A 29 23.87 -33.76 13.35
CA SER A 29 23.01 -33.68 12.16
C SER A 29 21.48 -33.64 12.48
N HIS A 30 21.09 -33.13 13.64
CA HIS A 30 19.67 -33.07 14.07
C HIS A 30 19.12 -31.67 14.34
N ALA A 31 19.65 -30.62 13.72
CA ALA A 31 19.13 -29.27 13.93
C ALA A 31 18.77 -28.55 12.61
N LEU A 32 18.30 -29.28 11.59
CA LEU A 32 17.42 -28.70 10.58
C LEU A 32 15.97 -29.10 10.88
N ALA A 33 15.56 -28.88 12.14
CA ALA A 33 14.14 -28.71 12.40
C ALA A 33 13.78 -27.38 11.75
N ALA A 34 13.01 -27.44 10.64
CA ALA A 34 12.38 -26.29 10.05
C ALA A 34 11.82 -25.43 11.20
N ALA A 35 12.30 -24.20 11.31
CA ALA A 35 11.63 -23.21 12.11
C ALA A 35 10.23 -23.04 11.48
N ALA A 36 9.28 -23.85 11.95
CA ALA A 36 7.89 -23.60 11.70
C ALA A 36 7.66 -22.18 12.19
N THR A 37 7.57 -21.23 11.26
CA THR A 37 7.21 -19.84 11.56
C THR A 37 5.87 -19.94 12.25
N ALA A 38 5.86 -19.76 13.59
CA ALA A 38 4.62 -19.73 14.36
C ALA A 38 3.68 -18.74 13.66
N ALA A 39 2.45 -19.18 13.39
CA ALA A 39 1.42 -18.33 12.83
C ALA A 39 1.36 -17.01 13.62
N PRO A 40 1.26 -15.87 12.97
CA PRO A 40 1.25 -14.57 13.65
C PRO A 40 0.11 -14.55 14.69
N ALA A 41 0.35 -13.94 15.86
CA ALA A 41 -0.61 -13.89 16.96
C ALA A 41 -1.90 -13.10 16.63
N THR A 42 -1.91 -12.36 15.52
CA THR A 42 -3.06 -11.60 15.03
C THR A 42 -3.23 -11.83 13.53
N ARG A 43 -4.47 -11.82 13.05
CA ARG A 43 -4.75 -11.94 11.62
C ARG A 43 -4.03 -10.82 10.85
N PRO A 44 -3.26 -11.15 9.81
CA PRO A 44 -2.58 -10.14 9.01
C PRO A 44 -3.56 -9.11 8.44
N ALA A 45 -3.19 -7.83 8.46
CA ALA A 45 -4.01 -6.78 7.86
C ALA A 45 -4.05 -6.96 6.33
N ALA A 46 -5.23 -6.90 5.72
CA ALA A 46 -5.37 -7.00 4.28
C ALA A 46 -4.64 -5.84 3.56
N TYR A 47 -4.10 -6.12 2.37
CA TYR A 47 -3.70 -5.07 1.43
C TYR A 47 -4.97 -4.39 0.91
N VAL A 48 -5.01 -3.06 0.87
CA VAL A 48 -6.21 -2.29 0.52
C VAL A 48 -6.02 -1.58 -0.80
N VAL A 49 -6.93 -1.82 -1.75
CA VAL A 49 -6.98 -1.13 -3.04
C VAL A 49 -8.31 -0.40 -3.15
N ALA A 50 -8.28 0.86 -3.55
CA ALA A 50 -9.49 1.59 -3.93
C ALA A 50 -9.71 1.44 -5.44
N VAL A 51 -10.92 1.02 -5.82
CA VAL A 51 -11.36 0.92 -7.21
C VAL A 51 -12.50 1.90 -7.41
N ASP A 52 -12.32 2.78 -8.38
CA ASP A 52 -13.25 3.86 -8.69
C ASP A 52 -13.91 3.61 -10.06
N PRO A 53 -15.18 3.23 -10.13
CA PRO A 53 -15.92 3.27 -11.37
C PRO A 53 -16.21 4.72 -11.75
N GLY A 54 -15.71 5.18 -12.90
CA GLY A 54 -15.96 6.52 -13.41
C GLY A 54 -17.45 6.84 -13.56
N HIS A 55 -17.80 8.14 -13.54
CA HIS A 55 -19.16 8.62 -13.73
C HIS A 55 -20.19 8.03 -12.76
N GLY A 56 -21.47 8.05 -13.11
CA GLY A 56 -22.55 7.43 -12.36
C GLY A 56 -23.67 8.40 -12.02
N GLY A 57 -24.85 7.83 -11.85
CA GLY A 57 -26.06 8.55 -11.47
C GLY A 57 -27.12 8.51 -12.56
N THR A 58 -28.29 8.04 -12.19
CA THR A 58 -29.54 8.22 -12.93
C THR A 58 -30.60 8.61 -11.90
N PRO A 59 -31.30 9.72 -12.05
CA PRO A 59 -32.41 10.06 -11.17
C PRO A 59 -33.42 8.91 -11.14
N ASP A 60 -33.86 8.53 -9.96
CA ASP A 60 -34.89 7.52 -9.73
C ASP A 60 -35.87 7.98 -8.66
N ASN A 61 -36.91 7.18 -8.38
CA ASN A 61 -37.92 7.53 -7.36
C ASN A 61 -37.36 7.68 -5.95
N SER A 62 -36.22 7.04 -5.65
CA SER A 62 -35.56 7.13 -4.34
C SER A 62 -34.57 8.28 -4.27
N HIS A 63 -34.04 8.69 -5.41
CA HIS A 63 -33.03 9.73 -5.56
C HIS A 63 -33.37 10.67 -6.73
N PRO A 64 -34.48 11.43 -6.65
CA PRO A 64 -34.96 12.24 -7.77
C PRO A 64 -34.03 13.42 -8.10
N ASP A 65 -33.27 13.89 -7.13
CA ASP A 65 -32.34 15.03 -7.26
C ASP A 65 -30.91 14.61 -7.64
N GLN A 66 -30.66 13.32 -7.85
CA GLN A 66 -29.37 12.81 -8.26
C GLN A 66 -29.00 13.33 -9.66
N LEU A 67 -27.77 13.79 -9.84
CA LEU A 67 -27.30 14.20 -11.16
C LEU A 67 -27.17 12.98 -12.09
N PHE A 68 -27.49 13.20 -13.35
CA PHE A 68 -27.25 12.22 -14.41
C PHE A 68 -25.88 12.46 -15.02
N ASP A 69 -24.97 11.52 -14.79
CA ASP A 69 -23.62 11.54 -15.37
C ASP A 69 -23.37 10.16 -16.05
N PRO A 70 -23.76 10.02 -17.31
CA PRO A 70 -23.57 8.78 -18.05
C PRO A 70 -22.12 8.55 -18.47
N GLY A 71 -21.27 9.58 -18.41
CA GLY A 71 -19.99 9.62 -19.14
C GLY A 71 -20.25 9.65 -20.66
N SER A 72 -19.31 9.14 -21.41
CA SER A 72 -19.46 8.97 -22.87
C SER A 72 -20.55 7.98 -23.20
N VAL A 73 -21.29 8.27 -24.27
CA VAL A 73 -22.37 7.40 -24.79
C VAL A 73 -21.95 6.88 -26.16
N ALA A 74 -21.73 5.58 -26.25
CA ALA A 74 -21.36 4.93 -27.50
C ALA A 74 -22.54 4.86 -28.49
N GLN A 75 -22.24 4.76 -29.79
CA GLN A 75 -23.27 4.61 -30.82
C GLN A 75 -24.13 3.37 -30.64
N ASN A 76 -23.61 2.30 -30.06
CA ASN A 76 -24.33 1.07 -29.74
C ASN A 76 -25.16 1.15 -28.44
N GLY A 77 -25.24 2.34 -27.81
CA GLY A 77 -26.02 2.60 -26.61
C GLY A 77 -25.34 2.26 -25.32
N LEU A 78 -24.08 1.82 -25.33
CA LEU A 78 -23.31 1.56 -24.11
C LEU A 78 -23.02 2.90 -23.41
N LEU A 79 -23.36 2.98 -22.11
CA LEU A 79 -23.02 4.10 -21.25
C LEU A 79 -21.70 3.81 -20.52
N GLU A 80 -20.81 4.77 -20.49
CA GLU A 80 -19.52 4.63 -19.82
C GLU A 80 -19.68 4.25 -18.34
N LYS A 81 -20.58 4.90 -17.62
CA LYS A 81 -20.87 4.61 -16.21
C LYS A 81 -21.22 3.15 -15.92
N ASP A 82 -21.95 2.51 -16.85
CA ASP A 82 -22.40 1.11 -16.68
C ASP A 82 -21.25 0.14 -16.98
N TYR A 83 -20.50 0.42 -18.04
CA TYR A 83 -19.28 -0.29 -18.38
C TYR A 83 -18.25 -0.22 -17.22
N ALA A 84 -18.00 1.00 -16.72
CA ALA A 84 -17.04 1.24 -15.64
C ALA A 84 -17.43 0.49 -14.36
N LEU A 85 -18.71 0.51 -13.99
CA LEU A 85 -19.21 -0.18 -12.80
C LEU A 85 -19.10 -1.71 -12.92
N ASP A 86 -19.47 -2.28 -14.07
CA ASP A 86 -19.37 -3.72 -14.29
C ASP A 86 -17.90 -4.18 -14.26
N THR A 87 -17.02 -3.46 -14.95
CA THR A 87 -15.58 -3.76 -14.99
C THR A 87 -14.95 -3.64 -13.59
N ALA A 88 -15.33 -2.62 -12.82
CA ALA A 88 -14.86 -2.44 -11.44
C ALA A 88 -15.32 -3.58 -10.51
N ARG A 89 -16.56 -4.06 -10.65
CA ARG A 89 -17.06 -5.21 -9.89
C ARG A 89 -16.31 -6.51 -10.23
N ARG A 90 -15.97 -6.72 -11.51
CA ARG A 90 -15.12 -7.84 -11.95
C ARG A 90 -13.72 -7.74 -11.34
N THR A 91 -13.12 -6.55 -11.38
CA THR A 91 -11.82 -6.25 -10.76
C THR A 91 -11.85 -6.55 -9.26
N ARG A 92 -12.88 -6.06 -8.54
CA ARG A 92 -13.08 -6.37 -7.13
C ARG A 92 -13.10 -7.88 -6.88
N GLY A 93 -13.91 -8.62 -7.65
CA GLY A 93 -14.01 -10.06 -7.47
C GLY A 93 -12.71 -10.83 -7.71
N LEU A 94 -11.82 -10.35 -8.61
CA LEU A 94 -10.49 -10.91 -8.79
C LEU A 94 -9.58 -10.62 -7.60
N LEU A 95 -9.50 -9.36 -7.18
CA LEU A 95 -8.63 -8.90 -6.10
C LEU A 95 -9.03 -9.50 -4.74
N GLU A 96 -10.34 -9.61 -4.46
CA GLU A 96 -10.82 -10.21 -3.20
C GLU A 96 -10.49 -11.71 -3.13
N ARG A 97 -10.52 -12.44 -4.24
CA ARG A 97 -10.02 -13.84 -4.30
C ARG A 97 -8.53 -13.94 -4.02
N ASP A 98 -7.77 -12.90 -4.31
CA ASP A 98 -6.35 -12.80 -4.00
C ASP A 98 -6.09 -12.23 -2.60
N GLY A 99 -7.11 -12.11 -1.74
CA GLY A 99 -6.99 -11.65 -0.36
C GLY A 99 -6.78 -10.14 -0.21
N VAL A 100 -6.99 -9.37 -1.28
CA VAL A 100 -6.97 -7.91 -1.26
C VAL A 100 -8.32 -7.39 -0.77
N ARG A 101 -8.30 -6.44 0.16
CA ARG A 101 -9.50 -5.70 0.54
C ARG A 101 -9.77 -4.61 -0.49
N VAL A 102 -10.87 -4.72 -1.20
CA VAL A 102 -11.28 -3.70 -2.18
C VAL A 102 -12.26 -2.72 -1.56
N VAL A 103 -12.02 -1.44 -1.78
CA VAL A 103 -12.94 -0.34 -1.44
C VAL A 103 -13.40 0.30 -2.72
N MET A 104 -14.67 0.11 -3.04
CA MET A 104 -15.30 0.76 -4.19
C MET A 104 -15.69 2.19 -3.81
N THR A 105 -15.45 3.17 -4.70
CA THR A 105 -15.95 4.54 -4.47
C THR A 105 -17.45 4.62 -4.63
N ARG A 106 -17.99 3.87 -5.57
CA ARG A 106 -19.43 3.55 -5.71
C ARG A 106 -19.60 2.08 -6.08
N ASP A 107 -20.64 1.44 -5.56
CA ASP A 107 -20.98 0.05 -5.86
C ASP A 107 -22.33 -0.10 -6.58
N ARG A 108 -22.99 1.02 -6.89
CA ARG A 108 -24.25 1.13 -7.59
C ARG A 108 -24.24 2.32 -8.56
N ASP A 109 -25.31 2.50 -9.32
CA ASP A 109 -25.52 3.68 -10.16
C ASP A 109 -25.83 4.90 -9.30
N GLN A 110 -24.79 5.66 -8.96
CA GLN A 110 -24.83 6.78 -8.05
C GLN A 110 -23.86 7.84 -8.54
N TYR A 111 -24.29 9.09 -8.56
CA TYR A 111 -23.41 10.23 -8.82
C TYR A 111 -22.48 10.49 -7.64
N LEU A 112 -21.22 10.68 -7.92
CA LEU A 112 -20.21 11.12 -6.97
C LEU A 112 -19.26 12.10 -7.64
N ASP A 113 -19.06 13.24 -7.01
CA ASP A 113 -17.98 14.15 -7.37
C ASP A 113 -16.60 13.51 -7.18
N ILE A 114 -15.60 14.08 -7.86
CA ILE A 114 -14.23 13.56 -7.86
C ILE A 114 -13.58 13.62 -6.47
N GLY A 115 -13.85 14.67 -5.69
CA GLY A 115 -13.32 14.82 -4.33
C GLY A 115 -13.71 13.66 -3.42
N PRO A 116 -15.00 13.37 -3.21
CA PRO A 116 -15.51 12.24 -2.44
C PRO A 116 -14.95 10.87 -2.88
N ARG A 117 -14.65 10.66 -4.17
CA ARG A 117 -14.01 9.43 -4.66
C ARG A 117 -12.64 9.24 -4.03
N MET A 118 -11.78 10.27 -4.09
CA MET A 118 -10.45 10.22 -3.49
C MET A 118 -10.50 10.21 -1.97
N GLU A 119 -11.43 10.92 -1.34
CA GLU A 119 -11.63 10.89 0.11
C GLU A 119 -11.99 9.49 0.61
N THR A 120 -12.80 8.74 -0.14
CA THR A 120 -13.13 7.34 0.15
C THR A 120 -11.88 6.47 0.18
N ALA A 121 -10.98 6.61 -0.80
CA ALA A 121 -9.71 5.89 -0.85
C ALA A 121 -8.79 6.25 0.32
N ILE A 122 -8.69 7.55 0.64
CA ILE A 122 -7.86 8.05 1.75
C ILE A 122 -8.39 7.55 3.09
N ALA A 123 -9.70 7.63 3.31
CA ALA A 123 -10.34 7.17 4.55
C ALA A 123 -10.17 5.66 4.78
N ALA A 124 -10.17 4.89 3.69
CA ALA A 124 -9.92 3.46 3.72
C ALA A 124 -8.45 3.07 3.91
N HIS A 125 -7.53 4.04 3.92
CA HIS A 125 -6.08 3.82 3.91
C HIS A 125 -5.62 2.95 2.73
N ALA A 126 -6.22 3.16 1.56
CA ALA A 126 -5.84 2.43 0.36
C ALA A 126 -4.36 2.67 0.02
N GLN A 127 -3.68 1.60 -0.41
CA GLN A 127 -2.29 1.65 -0.83
C GLN A 127 -2.17 1.99 -2.31
N LEU A 128 -3.18 1.65 -3.12
CA LEU A 128 -3.29 1.99 -4.54
C LEU A 128 -4.71 2.47 -4.84
N PHE A 129 -4.83 3.33 -5.86
CA PHE A 129 -6.10 3.82 -6.39
C PHE A 129 -6.15 3.59 -7.89
N VAL A 130 -7.22 2.97 -8.38
CA VAL A 130 -7.47 2.74 -9.81
C VAL A 130 -8.86 3.26 -10.16
N SER A 131 -8.92 4.25 -11.05
CA SER A 131 -10.16 4.71 -11.66
C SER A 131 -10.36 4.04 -13.03
N ILE A 132 -11.56 3.58 -13.32
CA ILE A 132 -11.90 2.85 -14.53
C ILE A 132 -12.88 3.70 -15.35
N HIS A 133 -12.43 4.08 -16.53
CA HIS A 133 -13.12 4.88 -17.53
C HIS A 133 -13.07 4.24 -18.90
N GLY A 134 -13.75 4.84 -19.86
CA GLY A 134 -13.64 4.50 -21.27
C GLY A 134 -13.46 5.78 -22.08
N ASN A 135 -12.42 5.81 -22.89
CA ASN A 135 -12.02 7.00 -23.62
C ASN A 135 -13.05 7.43 -24.66
N SER A 136 -13.00 8.69 -25.04
CA SER A 136 -13.82 9.25 -26.11
C SER A 136 -13.08 10.38 -26.83
N TRP A 137 -13.29 10.48 -28.14
CA TRP A 137 -12.72 11.54 -28.95
C TRP A 137 -13.68 11.96 -30.06
N THR A 138 -13.48 13.16 -30.59
CA THR A 138 -14.31 13.68 -31.71
C THR A 138 -14.12 12.89 -33.01
N ASP A 139 -12.91 12.33 -33.22
CA ASP A 139 -12.67 11.41 -34.33
C ASP A 139 -13.05 9.99 -33.94
N PRO A 140 -14.07 9.38 -34.58
CA PRO A 140 -14.45 7.99 -34.30
C PRO A 140 -13.41 6.96 -34.74
N GLY A 141 -12.36 7.38 -35.47
CA GLY A 141 -11.19 6.57 -35.80
C GLY A 141 -10.20 6.44 -34.66
N ALA A 142 -10.28 7.29 -33.61
CA ALA A 142 -9.42 7.18 -32.44
C ALA A 142 -9.66 5.82 -31.76
N ALA A 143 -8.57 5.12 -31.40
CA ALA A 143 -8.60 3.76 -30.86
C ALA A 143 -7.36 3.50 -30.01
N GLY A 144 -7.44 2.54 -29.09
CA GLY A 144 -6.33 2.11 -28.28
C GLY A 144 -6.53 2.31 -26.77
N SER A 145 -5.55 1.95 -25.97
CA SER A 145 -5.60 2.09 -24.53
C SER A 145 -4.67 3.19 -24.04
N VAL A 146 -5.12 4.00 -23.09
CA VAL A 146 -4.35 5.05 -22.45
C VAL A 146 -4.42 4.88 -20.94
N VAL A 147 -3.33 5.18 -20.23
CA VAL A 147 -3.32 5.27 -18.77
C VAL A 147 -2.92 6.68 -18.36
N LEU A 148 -3.78 7.31 -17.55
CA LEU A 148 -3.54 8.64 -17.02
C LEU A 148 -2.98 8.55 -15.60
N TYR A 149 -2.02 9.41 -15.26
CA TYR A 149 -1.45 9.47 -13.91
C TYR A 149 -1.29 10.92 -13.43
N PRO A 150 -1.48 11.20 -12.11
CA PRO A 150 -1.55 12.57 -11.60
C PRO A 150 -0.19 13.19 -11.24
N ASN A 151 0.84 12.38 -11.02
CA ASN A 151 2.15 12.84 -10.53
C ASN A 151 3.22 11.76 -10.69
N GLU A 152 4.48 12.13 -10.57
CA GLU A 152 5.63 11.24 -10.75
C GLU A 152 5.67 10.04 -9.78
N ASP A 153 5.10 10.16 -8.57
CA ASP A 153 4.99 9.02 -7.64
C ASP A 153 4.05 7.92 -8.18
N SER A 154 3.16 8.27 -9.11
CA SER A 154 2.19 7.36 -9.75
C SER A 154 2.68 6.82 -11.10
N HIS A 155 3.68 7.43 -11.72
CA HIS A 155 4.18 7.06 -13.05
C HIS A 155 4.60 5.56 -13.14
N PRO A 156 5.39 5.01 -12.19
CA PRO A 156 5.73 3.59 -12.26
C PRO A 156 4.53 2.64 -12.21
N PHE A 157 3.43 3.05 -11.56
CA PHE A 157 2.19 2.29 -11.55
C PHE A 157 1.45 2.39 -12.88
N ALA A 158 1.46 3.57 -13.52
CA ALA A 158 0.89 3.78 -14.85
C ALA A 158 1.60 2.91 -15.90
N ASP A 159 2.94 2.84 -15.87
CA ASP A 159 3.71 1.98 -16.78
C ASP A 159 3.34 0.50 -16.66
N ARG A 160 3.20 0.00 -15.42
CA ARG A 160 2.79 -1.39 -15.17
C ARG A 160 1.36 -1.65 -15.64
N MET A 161 0.49 -0.67 -15.47
CA MET A 161 -0.90 -0.75 -15.89
C MET A 161 -1.01 -0.77 -17.42
N ALA A 162 -0.32 0.11 -18.12
CA ALA A 162 -0.26 0.13 -19.58
C ALA A 162 0.26 -1.21 -20.13
N ALA A 163 1.38 -1.70 -19.60
CA ALA A 163 1.93 -2.99 -20.01
C ALA A 163 0.99 -4.18 -19.72
N ALA A 164 0.19 -4.13 -18.66
CA ALA A 164 -0.79 -5.17 -18.36
C ALA A 164 -1.99 -5.10 -19.29
N LEU A 165 -2.49 -3.89 -19.60
CA LEU A 165 -3.55 -3.67 -20.58
C LEU A 165 -3.12 -4.14 -21.97
N GLU A 166 -1.93 -3.75 -22.44
CA GLU A 166 -1.38 -4.19 -23.71
C GLU A 166 -1.39 -5.71 -23.83
N ARG A 167 -0.83 -6.42 -22.86
CA ARG A 167 -0.80 -7.89 -22.87
C ARG A 167 -2.19 -8.52 -22.92
N ARG A 168 -3.14 -8.02 -22.11
CA ARG A 168 -4.48 -8.59 -21.97
C ARG A 168 -5.40 -8.21 -23.12
N LEU A 169 -5.19 -7.08 -23.78
CA LEU A 169 -6.01 -6.58 -24.87
C LEU A 169 -5.46 -6.91 -26.25
N LYS A 170 -4.22 -7.40 -26.34
CA LYS A 170 -3.60 -7.86 -27.59
C LYS A 170 -4.49 -8.84 -28.41
N PRO A 171 -5.19 -9.81 -27.81
CA PRO A 171 -6.06 -10.72 -28.56
C PRO A 171 -7.21 -10.01 -29.27
N TYR A 172 -7.57 -8.83 -28.81
CA TYR A 172 -8.63 -7.99 -29.38
C TYR A 172 -8.09 -6.93 -30.34
N ALA A 173 -6.79 -6.94 -30.64
CA ALA A 173 -6.11 -5.97 -31.50
C ALA A 173 -6.33 -4.50 -31.04
N VAL A 174 -6.26 -4.27 -29.73
CA VAL A 174 -6.23 -2.95 -29.13
C VAL A 174 -4.75 -2.56 -28.95
N THR A 175 -4.39 -1.38 -29.41
CA THR A 175 -3.04 -0.82 -29.31
C THR A 175 -2.82 -0.14 -27.97
N ASP A 176 -1.58 -0.05 -27.53
CA ASP A 176 -1.19 0.78 -26.39
C ASP A 176 -0.81 2.19 -26.90
N ASP A 177 -1.54 3.21 -26.45
CA ASP A 177 -1.26 4.62 -26.72
C ASP A 177 -0.44 5.28 -25.61
N GLY A 178 0.02 4.48 -24.64
CA GLY A 178 0.97 4.86 -23.61
C GLY A 178 0.37 5.46 -22.34
N VAL A 179 1.23 6.16 -21.61
CA VAL A 179 0.90 6.81 -20.34
C VAL A 179 0.96 8.33 -20.47
N ILE A 180 0.00 9.03 -19.85
CA ILE A 180 -0.13 10.48 -19.98
C ILE A 180 -0.25 11.13 -18.60
N LEU A 181 0.62 12.10 -18.31
CA LEU A 181 0.51 12.92 -17.11
C LEU A 181 -0.74 13.82 -17.20
N ARG A 182 -1.55 13.76 -16.16
CA ARG A 182 -2.73 14.62 -15.92
C ARG A 182 -2.68 15.15 -14.49
N ASP A 183 -1.88 16.18 -14.27
CA ASP A 183 -1.59 16.76 -12.95
C ASP A 183 -2.80 17.44 -12.28
N ASN A 184 -3.86 17.65 -13.03
CA ASN A 184 -5.17 18.14 -12.55
C ASN A 184 -6.11 17.01 -12.08
N LEU A 185 -5.83 15.74 -12.41
CA LEU A 185 -6.57 14.59 -11.87
C LEU A 185 -6.02 14.20 -10.49
N TRP A 186 -6.87 13.71 -9.62
CA TRP A 186 -6.50 13.12 -8.33
C TRP A 186 -5.45 13.93 -7.55
N VAL A 187 -5.56 15.25 -7.60
CA VAL A 187 -4.59 16.21 -7.01
C VAL A 187 -4.34 16.00 -5.51
N HIS A 188 -5.24 15.30 -4.82
CA HIS A 188 -5.13 14.97 -3.40
C HIS A 188 -4.70 13.52 -3.15
N ALA A 189 -4.33 12.77 -4.17
CA ALA A 189 -3.85 11.38 -4.00
C ALA A 189 -2.62 11.35 -3.08
N VAL A 190 -2.67 10.50 -2.08
CA VAL A 190 -1.56 10.25 -1.13
C VAL A 190 -0.97 8.85 -1.30
N MET A 191 -1.47 8.12 -2.29
CA MET A 191 -1.02 6.82 -2.76
C MET A 191 -0.81 6.90 -4.27
N PRO A 192 -0.09 5.95 -4.91
CA PRO A 192 -0.07 5.84 -6.36
C PRO A 192 -1.49 5.68 -6.92
N ALA A 193 -1.82 6.50 -7.91
CA ALA A 193 -3.16 6.59 -8.51
C ALA A 193 -3.07 6.58 -10.03
N VAL A 194 -3.97 5.86 -10.68
CA VAL A 194 -4.10 5.83 -12.14
C VAL A 194 -5.56 5.88 -12.55
N THR A 195 -5.81 6.43 -13.73
CA THR A 195 -7.08 6.26 -14.46
C THR A 195 -6.78 5.46 -15.71
N ILE A 196 -7.53 4.39 -15.94
CA ILE A 196 -7.41 3.59 -17.14
C ILE A 196 -8.50 3.94 -18.12
N GLU A 197 -8.09 4.06 -19.37
CA GLU A 197 -8.93 4.31 -20.56
C GLU A 197 -8.67 3.17 -21.56
N PRO A 198 -9.20 1.97 -21.35
CA PRO A 198 -8.77 0.79 -22.10
C PRO A 198 -9.14 0.80 -23.56
N MET A 199 -10.18 1.54 -23.94
CA MET A 199 -10.73 1.64 -25.29
C MET A 199 -11.58 2.89 -25.44
N TYR A 200 -11.85 3.31 -26.68
CA TYR A 200 -12.68 4.47 -27.00
C TYR A 200 -14.14 4.09 -27.23
N LEU A 201 -15.06 4.64 -26.41
CA LEU A 201 -16.50 4.50 -26.62
C LEU A 201 -16.97 5.21 -27.90
N SER A 202 -16.25 6.24 -28.35
CA SER A 202 -16.51 6.93 -29.62
C SER A 202 -16.15 6.08 -30.85
N ASN A 203 -15.30 5.07 -30.69
CA ASN A 203 -14.94 4.12 -31.77
C ASN A 203 -15.94 2.97 -31.79
N PRO A 204 -16.70 2.77 -32.92
CA PRO A 204 -17.74 1.75 -32.96
C PRO A 204 -17.24 0.33 -32.70
N ARG A 205 -16.05 -0.02 -33.23
CA ARG A 205 -15.44 -1.34 -33.02
C ARG A 205 -15.07 -1.56 -31.56
N GLU A 206 -14.46 -0.58 -30.90
CA GLU A 206 -14.04 -0.68 -29.51
C GLU A 206 -15.23 -0.63 -28.54
N ALA A 207 -16.25 0.16 -28.84
CA ALA A 207 -17.51 0.14 -28.12
C ALA A 207 -18.20 -1.23 -28.15
N ASP A 208 -18.17 -1.92 -29.32
CA ASP A 208 -18.69 -3.29 -29.44
C ASP A 208 -17.83 -4.30 -28.64
N LEU A 209 -16.52 -4.11 -28.59
CA LEU A 209 -15.65 -4.91 -27.73
C LEU A 209 -15.99 -4.70 -26.25
N LEU A 210 -16.18 -3.46 -25.80
CA LEU A 210 -16.54 -3.15 -24.42
C LEU A 210 -17.90 -3.71 -23.98
N GLN A 211 -18.80 -4.03 -24.90
CA GLN A 211 -20.05 -4.76 -24.56
C GLN A 211 -19.81 -6.22 -24.17
N ARG A 212 -18.68 -6.81 -24.59
CA ARG A 212 -18.41 -8.24 -24.39
C ARG A 212 -17.91 -8.52 -22.96
N PRO A 213 -18.55 -9.45 -22.24
CA PRO A 213 -18.13 -9.81 -20.87
C PRO A 213 -16.67 -10.25 -20.78
N GLU A 214 -16.18 -11.04 -21.75
CA GLU A 214 -14.79 -11.55 -21.78
C GLU A 214 -13.75 -10.45 -21.97
N VAL A 215 -14.10 -9.36 -22.64
CA VAL A 215 -13.23 -8.18 -22.79
C VAL A 215 -13.12 -7.43 -21.45
N ARG A 216 -14.25 -7.25 -20.76
CA ARG A 216 -14.26 -6.64 -19.42
C ARG A 216 -13.52 -7.51 -18.40
N ASP A 217 -13.61 -8.84 -18.50
CA ASP A 217 -12.81 -9.77 -17.68
C ASP A 217 -11.33 -9.62 -17.97
N SER A 218 -10.94 -9.41 -19.23
CA SER A 218 -9.55 -9.18 -19.63
C SER A 218 -9.02 -7.85 -19.07
N ILE A 219 -9.82 -6.77 -19.09
CA ILE A 219 -9.49 -5.50 -18.49
C ILE A 219 -9.34 -5.64 -16.97
N ALA A 220 -10.28 -6.31 -16.30
CA ALA A 220 -10.22 -6.56 -14.87
C ALA A 220 -8.97 -7.39 -14.48
N ALA A 221 -8.62 -8.38 -15.31
CA ALA A 221 -7.40 -9.16 -15.12
C ALA A 221 -6.12 -8.31 -15.33
N ALA A 222 -6.13 -7.35 -16.28
CA ALA A 222 -5.02 -6.41 -16.45
C ALA A 222 -4.81 -5.55 -15.20
N VAL A 223 -5.90 -5.02 -14.63
CA VAL A 223 -5.84 -4.23 -13.39
C VAL A 223 -5.24 -5.05 -12.24
N ARG A 224 -5.69 -6.30 -12.05
CA ARG A 224 -5.12 -7.20 -11.06
C ARG A 224 -3.62 -7.42 -11.28
N ASP A 225 -3.22 -7.79 -12.49
CA ASP A 225 -1.81 -8.06 -12.84
C ASP A 225 -0.92 -6.85 -12.58
N ALA A 226 -1.42 -5.64 -12.88
CA ALA A 226 -0.70 -4.39 -12.65
C ALA A 226 -0.53 -4.08 -11.15
N ILE A 227 -1.55 -4.34 -10.34
CA ILE A 227 -1.51 -4.17 -8.88
C ILE A 227 -0.50 -5.12 -8.26
N GLU A 228 -0.50 -6.40 -8.67
CA GLU A 228 0.47 -7.40 -8.21
C GLU A 228 1.91 -7.03 -8.63
N ALA A 229 2.09 -6.50 -9.84
CA ALA A 229 3.39 -6.03 -10.33
C ALA A 229 3.87 -4.74 -9.65
N GLN A 230 2.93 -3.88 -9.20
CA GLN A 230 3.25 -2.63 -8.52
C GLN A 230 3.77 -2.85 -7.11
N ASP A 231 3.17 -3.78 -6.36
CA ASP A 231 3.57 -4.07 -5.00
C ASP A 231 3.53 -5.57 -4.71
N PRO A 232 4.69 -6.25 -4.73
CA PRO A 232 4.79 -7.67 -4.40
C PRO A 232 4.26 -8.02 -3.00
N ALA A 233 4.06 -7.03 -2.11
CA ALA A 233 3.43 -7.26 -0.81
C ALA A 233 1.99 -7.77 -0.95
N VAL A 234 1.32 -7.55 -2.08
CA VAL A 234 0.00 -8.13 -2.38
C VAL A 234 0.05 -9.65 -2.29
N LEU A 235 1.00 -10.28 -3.02
CA LEU A 235 1.14 -11.75 -3.03
C LEU A 235 1.62 -12.30 -1.68
N THR A 236 2.57 -11.61 -1.03
CA THR A 236 3.01 -11.97 0.32
C THR A 236 1.85 -11.96 1.30
N ARG A 237 1.02 -10.94 1.25
CA ARG A 237 -0.15 -10.80 2.12
C ARG A 237 -1.20 -11.87 1.85
N LYS A 238 -1.41 -12.24 0.59
CA LYS A 238 -2.27 -13.36 0.21
C LYS A 238 -1.84 -14.65 0.90
N HIS A 239 -0.56 -15.01 0.81
CA HIS A 239 -0.03 -16.22 1.43
C HIS A 239 -0.14 -16.18 2.97
N GLU A 240 0.16 -15.04 3.59
CA GLU A 240 0.01 -14.86 5.04
C GLU A 240 -1.44 -15.02 5.50
N LEU A 241 -2.39 -14.47 4.75
CA LEU A 241 -3.82 -14.61 5.06
C LEU A 241 -4.30 -16.06 4.88
N GLN A 242 -3.88 -16.73 3.80
CA GLN A 242 -4.21 -18.14 3.57
C GLN A 242 -3.64 -19.05 4.67
N ALA A 243 -2.39 -18.81 5.08
CA ALA A 243 -1.78 -19.56 6.19
C ALA A 243 -2.49 -19.29 7.53
N TRP A 244 -2.88 -18.04 7.78
CA TRP A 244 -3.67 -17.69 8.95
C TRP A 244 -5.04 -18.40 8.97
N ASP A 245 -5.80 -18.29 7.89
CA ASP A 245 -7.15 -18.85 7.81
C ASP A 245 -7.11 -20.39 7.87
N ALA A 246 -6.07 -21.03 7.34
CA ALA A 246 -5.84 -22.46 7.47
C ALA A 246 -5.53 -22.88 8.92
N ALA A 247 -4.78 -22.05 9.66
CA ALA A 247 -4.45 -22.30 11.07
C ALA A 247 -5.60 -21.94 12.04
N HIS A 248 -6.57 -21.12 11.60
CA HIS A 248 -7.69 -20.63 12.40
C HIS A 248 -9.01 -20.81 11.64
N PRO A 249 -9.44 -22.05 11.38
CA PRO A 249 -10.67 -22.32 10.66
C PRO A 249 -11.89 -21.73 11.41
N PRO A 250 -12.92 -21.26 10.71
CA PRO A 250 -14.15 -20.75 11.33
C PRO A 250 -14.74 -21.78 12.28
N GLY A 251 -14.96 -21.40 13.53
CA GLY A 251 -15.52 -22.29 14.57
C GLY A 251 -14.48 -23.07 15.38
N ALA A 252 -13.18 -22.94 15.14
CA ALA A 252 -12.17 -23.41 16.06
C ALA A 252 -12.16 -22.51 17.30
N GLU A 253 -12.48 -23.03 18.47
CA GLU A 253 -12.28 -22.30 19.73
C GLU A 253 -10.79 -21.93 19.84
N PRO A 254 -10.46 -20.67 20.25
CA PRO A 254 -9.07 -20.32 20.51
C PRO A 254 -8.56 -21.28 21.59
N ALA A 255 -7.51 -22.04 21.26
CA ALA A 255 -6.83 -22.88 22.25
C ALA A 255 -6.58 -22.01 23.49
N ALA A 256 -7.12 -22.39 24.63
CA ALA A 256 -7.01 -21.66 25.89
C ALA A 256 -5.52 -21.52 26.23
N GLY A 257 -4.92 -20.45 25.73
CA GLY A 257 -3.54 -20.08 26.03
C GLY A 257 -3.45 -19.76 27.51
N HIS A 258 -2.61 -20.51 28.21
CA HIS A 258 -2.27 -20.28 29.60
C HIS A 258 -1.91 -18.82 29.81
N GLY A 259 -2.64 -18.17 30.75
CA GLY A 259 -2.67 -16.74 30.98
C GLY A 259 -1.32 -16.05 31.19
N GLY A 260 -0.75 -15.56 30.10
CA GLY A 260 0.27 -14.53 30.11
C GLY A 260 -0.38 -13.20 29.81
N SER A 261 -0.07 -12.18 30.59
CA SER A 261 -0.56 -10.82 30.36
C SER A 261 -0.32 -10.41 28.90
N PRO A 262 -1.33 -9.89 28.18
CA PRO A 262 -1.19 -9.54 26.75
C PRO A 262 -0.05 -8.56 26.45
N LEU A 263 0.36 -7.73 27.43
CA LEU A 263 1.49 -6.80 27.32
C LEU A 263 2.86 -7.52 27.29
N ALA A 264 3.00 -8.65 27.98
CA ALA A 264 4.27 -9.38 28.05
C ALA A 264 4.53 -10.16 26.75
N ALA A 265 3.48 -10.74 26.14
CA ALA A 265 3.57 -11.48 24.88
C ALA A 265 3.96 -10.59 23.70
N THR A 266 3.48 -9.34 23.69
CA THR A 266 3.76 -8.39 22.58
C THR A 266 5.19 -7.86 22.56
N LEU A 267 5.90 -7.87 23.71
CA LEU A 267 7.24 -7.28 23.84
C LEU A 267 8.36 -8.30 23.94
N GLY A 268 8.07 -9.60 24.10
CA GLY A 268 9.09 -10.65 24.23
C GLY A 268 10.05 -10.44 25.44
N VAL A 269 9.61 -9.69 26.46
CA VAL A 269 10.44 -9.26 27.58
C VAL A 269 10.04 -10.07 28.82
N PRO A 270 10.98 -10.70 29.56
CA PRO A 270 10.68 -11.38 30.81
C PRO A 270 9.98 -10.46 31.82
N HIS A 271 8.95 -10.95 32.51
CA HIS A 271 8.10 -10.17 33.44
C HIS A 271 8.88 -9.30 34.44
N GLY A 272 10.04 -9.76 34.92
CA GLY A 272 10.91 -8.97 35.82
C GLY A 272 11.46 -7.69 35.20
N ARG A 273 11.72 -7.68 33.89
CA ARG A 273 12.23 -6.49 33.19
C ARG A 273 11.14 -5.48 32.89
N LEU A 274 9.89 -5.90 32.72
CA LEU A 274 8.74 -5.02 32.55
C LEU A 274 8.43 -4.22 33.82
N LEU A 275 8.53 -4.83 34.99
CA LEU A 275 8.35 -4.14 36.26
C LEU A 275 9.43 -3.09 36.50
N VAL A 276 10.69 -3.40 36.16
CA VAL A 276 11.80 -2.44 36.25
C VAL A 276 11.60 -1.27 35.28
N LEU A 277 11.17 -1.55 34.05
CA LEU A 277 10.90 -0.50 33.06
C LEU A 277 9.73 0.38 33.50
N ALA A 278 8.66 -0.19 34.03
CA ALA A 278 7.52 0.55 34.54
C ALA A 278 7.91 1.43 35.75
N ALA A 279 8.73 0.93 36.65
CA ALA A 279 9.25 1.69 37.79
C ALA A 279 10.13 2.86 37.33
N VAL A 280 11.04 2.64 36.38
CA VAL A 280 11.91 3.69 35.82
C VAL A 280 11.09 4.76 35.12
N LEU A 281 10.10 4.36 34.31
CA LEU A 281 9.19 5.29 33.62
C LEU A 281 8.34 6.09 34.59
N ALA A 282 7.88 5.47 35.67
CA ALA A 282 7.14 6.14 36.74
C ALA A 282 8.00 7.18 37.48
N VAL A 283 9.26 6.85 37.80
CA VAL A 283 10.21 7.78 38.41
C VAL A 283 10.53 8.95 37.48
N LEU A 284 10.78 8.68 36.20
CA LEU A 284 11.00 9.72 35.19
C LEU A 284 9.76 10.60 34.99
N TRP A 285 8.56 10.02 35.07
CA TRP A 285 7.31 10.75 34.99
C TRP A 285 7.08 11.65 36.22
N LEU A 286 7.36 11.15 37.40
CA LEU A 286 7.27 11.92 38.65
C LEU A 286 8.28 13.08 38.68
N GLN A 287 9.46 12.89 38.11
CA GLN A 287 10.56 13.88 38.08
C GLN A 287 10.46 14.83 36.86
N ARG A 288 9.59 14.59 35.88
CA ARG A 288 9.52 15.35 34.62
C ARG A 288 9.36 16.87 34.80
N ARG A 289 8.81 17.31 35.96
CA ARG A 289 8.63 18.74 36.27
C ARG A 289 9.90 19.39 36.81
N ARG A 290 10.92 18.60 37.18
CA ARG A 290 12.19 19.06 37.80
C ARG A 290 13.41 18.87 36.90
N LEU A 291 13.29 18.07 35.83
CA LEU A 291 14.39 17.78 34.92
C LEU A 291 14.39 18.72 33.73
N ARG A 292 15.55 19.31 33.42
CA ARG A 292 15.74 20.10 32.18
C ARG A 292 15.73 19.17 30.96
N PRO A 293 15.33 19.66 29.75
CA PRO A 293 15.23 18.84 28.53
C PRO A 293 16.55 18.09 28.18
N ALA A 294 17.70 18.69 28.49
CA ALA A 294 18.99 18.09 28.20
C ALA A 294 19.33 16.83 29.06
N THR A 295 18.86 16.79 30.30
CA THR A 295 19.07 15.64 31.21
C THR A 295 18.16 14.44 30.84
N LEU A 296 17.02 14.70 30.29
CA LEU A 296 16.11 13.65 29.73
C LEU A 296 16.74 12.99 28.49
N ALA A 297 17.40 13.74 27.63
CA ALA A 297 18.09 13.22 26.46
C ALA A 297 19.28 12.34 26.84
N ALA A 298 20.07 12.74 27.84
CA ALA A 298 21.21 11.97 28.35
C ALA A 298 20.78 10.66 29.03
N ALA A 299 19.71 10.68 29.83
CA ALA A 299 19.17 9.48 30.46
C ALA A 299 18.64 8.47 29.42
N ARG A 300 18.08 8.98 28.32
CA ARG A 300 17.60 8.17 27.18
C ARG A 300 18.75 7.50 26.42
N ALA A 301 19.87 8.19 26.23
CA ALA A 301 21.05 7.69 25.53
C ALA A 301 21.75 6.53 26.27
N VAL A 302 21.67 6.50 27.61
CA VAL A 302 22.28 5.46 28.44
C VAL A 302 21.37 4.25 28.68
N LEU A 303 20.03 4.47 28.80
CA LEU A 303 19.06 3.40 29.12
C LEU A 303 18.71 2.51 27.92
N VAL A 304 18.71 3.06 26.71
CA VAL A 304 18.32 2.30 25.51
C VAL A 304 19.31 1.16 25.18
N PRO A 305 20.63 1.33 25.27
CA PRO A 305 21.59 0.24 25.05
C PRO A 305 21.57 -0.83 26.14
N LEU A 306 21.33 -0.42 27.41
CA LEU A 306 21.37 -1.33 28.58
C LEU A 306 20.20 -2.32 28.60
N VAL A 307 19.06 -1.99 27.99
CA VAL A 307 17.86 -2.83 28.01
C VAL A 307 17.73 -3.71 26.75
N GLY A 308 18.64 -3.57 25.77
CA GLY A 308 18.68 -4.41 24.58
C GLY A 308 17.46 -4.23 23.65
N LEU A 309 16.78 -3.07 23.70
CA LEU A 309 15.58 -2.78 22.94
C LEU A 309 15.91 -2.25 21.52
N HIS A 310 16.63 -3.04 20.72
CA HIS A 310 16.85 -2.75 19.29
C HIS A 310 15.57 -2.55 18.45
N PRO A 311 14.39 -3.12 18.80
CA PRO A 311 13.17 -2.90 18.01
C PRO A 311 12.56 -1.51 18.14
N LEU A 312 12.85 -0.72 19.17
CA LEU A 312 12.27 0.62 19.36
C LEU A 312 12.68 1.63 18.28
N ARG A 313 13.86 1.46 17.69
CA ARG A 313 14.33 2.33 16.60
C ARG A 313 13.41 2.26 15.36
N ARG A 314 12.93 1.06 15.02
CA ARG A 314 11.95 0.88 13.92
C ARG A 314 10.60 1.51 14.24
N VAL A 315 10.17 1.46 15.49
CA VAL A 315 8.90 2.07 15.93
C VAL A 315 8.99 3.59 15.91
N GLU A 316 10.10 4.17 16.38
CA GLU A 316 10.34 5.63 16.33
C GLU A 316 10.41 6.15 14.88
N GLU A 317 11.10 5.45 13.98
CA GLU A 317 11.16 5.80 12.56
C GLU A 317 9.77 5.71 11.91
N SER A 318 8.97 4.70 12.26
CA SER A 318 7.61 4.55 11.75
C SER A 318 6.67 5.65 12.27
N LEU A 319 6.77 6.00 13.55
CA LEU A 319 6.01 7.10 14.17
C LEU A 319 6.43 8.47 13.62
N PHE A 320 7.73 8.67 13.35
CA PHE A 320 8.23 9.89 12.75
C PHE A 320 7.76 10.05 11.29
N ARG A 321 7.76 8.97 10.51
CA ARG A 321 7.17 8.93 9.15
C ARG A 321 5.66 9.18 9.19
N ARG A 322 4.93 8.57 10.15
CA ARG A 322 3.49 8.83 10.36
C ARG A 322 3.22 10.30 10.71
N ARG A 323 3.99 10.91 11.62
CA ARG A 323 3.84 12.33 11.98
C ARG A 323 4.14 13.28 10.82
N ARG A 324 5.16 13.00 10.00
CA ARG A 324 5.45 13.77 8.78
C ARG A 324 4.32 13.64 7.75
N ARG A 325 3.76 12.42 7.55
CA ARG A 325 2.61 12.19 6.68
C ARG A 325 1.35 12.93 7.20
N GLN A 326 1.07 12.89 8.50
CA GLN A 326 -0.04 13.62 9.11
C GLN A 326 0.12 15.15 9.02
N ALA A 327 1.32 15.67 9.23
CA ALA A 327 1.60 17.11 9.10
C ALA A 327 1.47 17.58 7.64
N ARG A 328 1.95 16.78 6.66
CA ARG A 328 1.75 17.04 5.23
C ARG A 328 0.25 16.99 4.87
N ARG A 329 -0.49 16.00 5.40
CA ARG A 329 -1.94 15.87 5.23
C ARG A 329 -2.71 17.09 5.76
N ARG A 330 -2.38 17.57 6.98
CA ARG A 330 -3.00 18.79 7.54
C ARG A 330 -2.77 20.02 6.65
N ARG A 331 -1.54 20.21 6.16
CA ARG A 331 -1.21 21.33 5.26
C ARG A 331 -1.95 21.25 3.92
N LEU A 332 -2.15 20.05 3.37
CA LEU A 332 -2.90 19.83 2.15
C LEU A 332 -4.40 20.12 2.36
N LEU A 333 -5.00 19.63 3.46
CA LEU A 333 -6.39 19.91 3.82
C LEU A 333 -6.65 21.40 4.11
N GLU A 334 -5.68 22.11 4.71
CA GLU A 334 -5.78 23.57 4.90
C GLU A 334 -5.68 24.34 3.59
N ARG A 335 -4.93 23.85 2.61
CA ARG A 335 -4.87 24.44 1.27
C ARG A 335 -6.16 24.21 0.48
N SER A 336 -6.75 23.01 0.55
CA SER A 336 -8.02 22.70 -0.15
C SER A 336 -9.19 23.53 0.36
N ARG A 337 -9.25 23.86 1.66
CA ARG A 337 -10.28 24.74 2.24
C ARG A 337 -10.20 26.19 1.78
N LYS A 338 -9.09 26.62 1.20
CA LYS A 338 -8.87 28.00 0.73
C LYS A 338 -9.13 28.20 -0.76
N VAL A 339 -9.45 27.14 -1.50
CA VAL A 339 -9.81 27.24 -2.92
C VAL A 339 -11.32 27.48 -3.02
N PRO A 340 -11.77 28.62 -3.55
CA PRO A 340 -13.20 28.83 -3.76
C PRO A 340 -13.72 27.80 -4.77
N HIS A 341 -14.88 27.21 -4.49
CA HIS A 341 -15.60 26.33 -5.42
C HIS A 341 -15.84 27.07 -6.75
N ARG A 342 -14.92 26.92 -7.69
CA ARG A 342 -15.22 27.18 -9.10
C ARG A 342 -15.93 25.95 -9.64
N ARG A 343 -16.91 26.17 -10.55
CA ARG A 343 -17.54 25.12 -11.36
C ARG A 343 -16.47 24.14 -11.80
N SER A 344 -16.78 22.86 -11.72
CA SER A 344 -15.86 21.76 -12.00
C SER A 344 -15.11 22.02 -13.31
N VAL A 345 -13.80 22.11 -13.24
CA VAL A 345 -12.91 22.24 -14.41
C VAL A 345 -13.03 20.98 -15.30
N TYR A 346 -13.70 19.94 -14.81
CA TYR A 346 -13.93 18.68 -15.50
C TYR A 346 -14.98 18.76 -16.60
N ASP A 347 -15.88 19.76 -16.56
CA ASP A 347 -16.83 19.99 -17.66
C ASP A 347 -16.13 20.48 -18.95
N GLU A 348 -14.88 20.90 -18.86
CA GLU A 348 -14.10 21.37 -20.03
C GLU A 348 -13.05 20.35 -20.53
N LEU A 349 -12.84 19.23 -19.84
CA LEU A 349 -11.79 18.26 -20.17
C LEU A 349 -12.27 16.97 -20.82
N TRP A 350 -13.60 16.79 -20.89
CA TRP A 350 -14.25 15.62 -21.46
C TRP A 350 -15.10 15.94 -22.72
N PHE A 351 -14.97 17.17 -23.27
CA PHE A 351 -15.57 17.56 -24.54
C PHE A 351 -14.53 18.14 -25.50
#